data_efab7064eff15c61e4f40f9245ab18b5
#
_entry.id   efab7064eff15c61e4f40f9245ab18b5
#
_cell.length_a   1.000
_cell.length_b   1.000
_cell.length_c   1.000
_cell.angle_alpha   90.00
_cell.angle_beta   90.00
_cell.angle_gamma   90.00
#
_symmetry.space_group_name_H-M   'P 1'
#
loop_
_entity.id
_entity.type
_entity.pdbx_description
1 polymer ?
#
loop_
_entity_poly.entity_id
_entity_poly.type
_entity_poly.pdbx_seq_one_letter_code
_entity_poly.pdbx_strand_id
1 'polypeptide(L)'
;MAQVNLEIVSNTGLIRHYIAPKLGELRLKEITPRVLEMFYQGLLKTPAVPLMTDKKYRQTGKFVQPPTIRKIHNLLHSAFNQAEKWELIEKNPAKFATLPKYEMKERDIWDSQTLFHAIDCCEDERLKLCLNLAFSCSLRIGELLGLTWDCVDISEESIAAGKAHIVKT
;
A
#
# COMPACT_ATOMS: atom_id res chain seq x y z
N MET A 1 3.98 -0.38 16.64
CA MET A 1 4.79 -1.59 16.33
C MET A 1 4.24 -2.43 15.18
N ALA A 2 2.93 -2.68 15.05
CA ALA A 2 2.36 -3.51 13.96
C ALA A 2 2.58 -2.94 12.55
N GLN A 3 2.53 -1.64 12.37
CA GLN A 3 2.67 -0.97 11.07
C GLN A 3 4.10 -1.09 10.51
N VAL A 4 5.11 -1.01 11.36
CA VAL A 4 6.53 -1.19 10.99
C VAL A 4 6.79 -2.62 10.50
N ASN A 5 6.19 -3.63 11.11
CA ASN A 5 6.33 -5.02 10.70
C ASN A 5 5.73 -5.29 9.31
N LEU A 6 4.57 -4.71 8.99
CA LEU A 6 3.92 -4.87 7.68
C LEU A 6 4.72 -4.24 6.55
N GLU A 7 5.35 -3.10 6.81
CA GLU A 7 6.19 -2.41 5.82
C GLU A 7 7.49 -3.18 5.55
N ILE A 8 8.12 -3.72 6.60
CA ILE A 8 9.29 -4.58 6.48
C ILE A 8 8.97 -5.83 5.66
N VAL A 9 7.88 -6.54 5.95
CA VAL A 9 7.46 -7.73 5.21
C VAL A 9 7.17 -7.40 3.75
N SER A 10 6.48 -6.29 3.47
CA SER A 10 6.19 -5.84 2.10
C SER A 10 7.47 -5.51 1.33
N ASN A 11 8.40 -4.77 1.93
CA ASN A 11 9.67 -4.38 1.31
C ASN A 11 10.57 -5.59 1.07
N THR A 12 10.64 -6.53 2.02
CA THR A 12 11.38 -7.79 1.87
C THR A 12 10.85 -8.61 0.69
N GLY A 13 9.52 -8.66 0.52
CA GLY A 13 8.89 -9.31 -0.63
C GLY A 13 9.29 -8.65 -1.96
N LEU A 14 9.30 -7.31 -2.03
CA LEU A 14 9.73 -6.58 -3.23
C LEU A 14 11.20 -6.84 -3.56
N ILE A 15 12.07 -6.84 -2.55
CA ILE A 15 13.49 -7.12 -2.72
C ILE A 15 13.68 -8.54 -3.27
N ARG A 16 13.12 -9.54 -2.60
CA ARG A 16 13.31 -10.95 -2.91
C ARG A 16 12.79 -11.35 -4.29
N HIS A 17 11.61 -10.83 -4.67
CA HIS A 17 10.95 -11.28 -5.89
C HIS A 17 11.29 -10.47 -7.12
N TYR A 18 11.63 -9.19 -6.98
CA TYR A 18 11.81 -8.31 -8.12
C TYR A 18 13.21 -7.70 -8.22
N ILE A 19 13.80 -7.24 -7.10
CA ILE A 19 15.07 -6.52 -7.11
C ILE A 19 16.25 -7.48 -7.18
N ALA A 20 16.36 -8.39 -6.21
CA ALA A 20 17.52 -9.28 -6.08
C ALA A 20 17.76 -10.15 -7.33
N PRO A 21 16.74 -10.74 -8.00
CA PRO A 21 16.98 -11.57 -9.19
C PRO A 21 17.49 -10.80 -10.41
N LYS A 22 17.35 -9.47 -10.44
CA LYS A 22 17.69 -8.63 -11.60
C LYS A 22 18.86 -7.70 -11.37
N LEU A 23 18.97 -7.16 -10.16
CA LEU A 23 19.98 -6.15 -9.80
C LEU A 23 20.98 -6.66 -8.76
N GLY A 24 20.68 -7.79 -8.09
CA GLY A 24 21.47 -8.26 -6.95
C GLY A 24 22.91 -8.67 -7.27
N GLU A 25 23.19 -9.07 -8.51
CA GLU A 25 24.54 -9.46 -8.96
C GLU A 25 25.36 -8.27 -9.50
N LEU A 26 24.70 -7.13 -9.75
CA LEU A 26 25.37 -5.94 -10.25
C LEU A 26 26.09 -5.20 -9.14
N ARG A 27 27.27 -4.66 -9.43
CA ARG A 27 27.96 -3.76 -8.51
C ARG A 27 27.21 -2.42 -8.46
N LEU A 28 27.21 -1.75 -7.30
CA LEU A 28 26.51 -0.47 -7.12
C LEU A 28 26.88 0.58 -8.17
N LYS A 29 28.15 0.62 -8.60
CA LYS A 29 28.65 1.55 -9.63
C LYS A 29 28.15 1.23 -11.05
N GLU A 30 27.70 0.01 -11.29
CA GLU A 30 27.15 -0.43 -12.59
C GLU A 30 25.68 -0.07 -12.73
N ILE A 31 25.00 0.22 -11.63
CA ILE A 31 23.59 0.59 -11.63
C ILE A 31 23.44 2.05 -12.05
N THR A 32 23.27 2.27 -13.35
CA THR A 32 23.05 3.59 -13.94
C THR A 32 21.54 3.90 -14.04
N PRO A 33 21.15 5.17 -14.28
CA PRO A 33 19.73 5.51 -14.55
C PRO A 33 19.14 4.68 -15.68
N ARG A 34 19.91 4.45 -16.76
CA ARG A 34 19.48 3.63 -17.90
C ARG A 34 19.22 2.17 -17.50
N VAL A 35 20.06 1.58 -16.66
CA VAL A 35 19.87 0.22 -16.14
C VAL A 35 18.55 0.14 -15.34
N LEU A 36 18.27 1.15 -14.51
CA LEU A 36 17.01 1.22 -13.75
C LEU A 36 15.80 1.36 -14.66
N GLU A 37 15.86 2.18 -15.70
CA GLU A 37 14.79 2.33 -16.69
C GLU A 37 14.50 1.02 -17.42
N MET A 38 15.55 0.33 -17.88
CA MET A 38 15.41 -1.00 -18.51
C MET A 38 14.83 -2.03 -17.53
N PHE A 39 15.25 -1.98 -16.28
CA PHE A 39 14.70 -2.81 -15.21
C PHE A 39 13.20 -2.54 -15.02
N TYR A 40 12.76 -1.28 -14.93
CA TYR A 40 11.34 -0.93 -14.78
C TYR A 40 10.51 -1.37 -15.97
N GLN A 41 11.01 -1.22 -17.20
CA GLN A 41 10.33 -1.71 -18.40
C GLN A 41 10.24 -3.26 -18.42
N GLY A 42 11.27 -3.94 -17.94
CA GLY A 42 11.26 -5.40 -17.77
C GLY A 42 10.23 -5.87 -16.74
N LEU A 43 10.01 -5.10 -15.66
CA LEU A 43 9.01 -5.42 -14.64
C LEU A 43 7.58 -5.42 -15.19
N LEU A 44 7.25 -4.55 -16.14
CA LEU A 44 5.93 -4.53 -16.78
C LEU A 44 5.58 -5.86 -17.47
N LYS A 45 6.58 -6.64 -17.85
CA LYS A 45 6.45 -7.95 -18.49
C LYS A 45 6.64 -9.11 -17.50
N THR A 46 6.87 -8.81 -16.23
CA THR A 46 7.10 -9.82 -15.18
C THR A 46 5.76 -10.16 -14.51
N PRO A 47 5.46 -11.45 -14.30
CA PRO A 47 4.27 -11.86 -13.57
C PRO A 47 4.24 -11.28 -12.16
N ALA A 48 3.07 -10.80 -11.73
CA ALA A 48 2.88 -10.27 -10.38
C ALA A 48 2.82 -11.41 -9.36
N VAL A 49 3.59 -11.28 -8.28
CA VAL A 49 3.65 -12.24 -7.18
C VAL A 49 2.93 -11.63 -5.96
N PRO A 50 2.02 -12.36 -5.30
CA PRO A 50 1.44 -11.91 -4.03
C PRO A 50 2.51 -11.77 -2.96
N LEU A 51 2.64 -10.57 -2.36
CA LEU A 51 3.72 -10.24 -1.44
C LEU A 51 3.56 -10.83 -0.02
N MET A 52 2.38 -11.35 0.32
CA MET A 52 2.02 -11.71 1.70
C MET A 52 1.75 -13.20 1.94
N THR A 53 2.06 -14.10 1.01
CA THR A 53 1.79 -15.53 1.23
C THR A 53 3.00 -16.41 0.97
N ASP A 54 3.46 -17.09 2.03
CA ASP A 54 4.43 -18.20 1.92
C ASP A 54 3.81 -19.48 1.32
N LYS A 55 2.50 -19.49 1.09
CA LYS A 55 1.78 -20.63 0.54
C LYS A 55 1.65 -20.50 -0.97
N LYS A 56 2.09 -21.55 -1.69
CA LYS A 56 1.99 -21.83 -3.13
C LYS A 56 1.33 -20.69 -3.93
N TYR A 57 2.15 -19.90 -4.59
CA TYR A 57 1.74 -18.78 -5.43
C TYR A 57 0.66 -19.22 -6.43
N ARG A 58 -0.56 -18.77 -6.25
CA ARG A 58 -1.52 -18.72 -7.34
C ARG A 58 -1.06 -17.61 -8.26
N GLN A 59 -0.48 -17.97 -9.39
CA GLN A 59 -0.22 -17.02 -10.47
C GLN A 59 -1.55 -16.34 -10.81
N THR A 60 -1.63 -15.06 -10.54
CA THR A 60 -2.86 -14.28 -10.79
C THR A 60 -3.06 -13.99 -12.27
N GLY A 61 -2.14 -14.43 -13.14
CA GLY A 61 -2.15 -14.10 -14.57
C GLY A 61 -1.93 -12.61 -14.88
N LYS A 62 -1.72 -11.79 -13.86
CA LYS A 62 -1.49 -10.34 -14.01
C LYS A 62 0.00 -10.04 -13.98
N PHE A 63 0.40 -9.05 -14.76
CA PHE A 63 1.77 -8.51 -14.72
C PHE A 63 1.92 -7.45 -13.63
N VAL A 64 3.18 -7.14 -13.29
CA VAL A 64 3.50 -6.07 -12.33
C VAL A 64 2.96 -4.73 -12.85
N GLN A 65 2.16 -4.08 -12.04
CA GLN A 65 1.52 -2.82 -12.39
C GLN A 65 2.40 -1.61 -12.04
N PRO A 66 2.28 -0.48 -12.75
CA PRO A 66 3.07 0.72 -12.51
C PRO A 66 3.08 1.23 -11.05
N PRO A 67 1.99 1.14 -10.25
CA PRO A 67 2.05 1.49 -8.83
C PRO A 67 3.02 0.63 -8.02
N THR A 68 3.17 -0.66 -8.36
CA THR A 68 4.15 -1.54 -7.72
C THR A 68 5.57 -1.15 -8.14
N ILE A 69 5.78 -0.80 -9.42
CA ILE A 69 7.08 -0.31 -9.90
C ILE A 69 7.47 0.98 -9.16
N ARG A 70 6.51 1.88 -8.92
CA ARG A 70 6.74 3.10 -8.13
C ARG A 70 7.17 2.79 -6.69
N LYS A 71 6.58 1.78 -6.05
CA LYS A 71 7.03 1.32 -4.72
C LYS A 71 8.46 0.78 -4.75
N ILE A 72 8.79 -0.02 -5.76
CA ILE A 72 10.16 -0.55 -5.97
C ILE A 72 11.14 0.60 -6.19
N HIS A 73 10.78 1.59 -7.03
CA HIS A 73 11.60 2.78 -7.25
C HIS A 73 11.85 3.56 -5.97
N ASN A 74 10.81 3.81 -5.15
CA ASN A 74 10.96 4.53 -3.89
C ASN A 74 11.89 3.79 -2.92
N LEU A 75 11.80 2.46 -2.87
CA LEU A 75 12.70 1.63 -2.06
C LEU A 75 14.15 1.73 -2.53
N LEU A 76 14.39 1.59 -3.84
CA LEU A 76 15.71 1.75 -4.45
C LEU A 76 16.25 3.18 -4.27
N HIS A 77 15.40 4.19 -4.46
CA HIS A 77 15.76 5.59 -4.26
C HIS A 77 16.22 5.86 -2.83
N SER A 78 15.52 5.31 -1.84
CA SER A 78 15.91 5.42 -0.42
C SER A 78 17.25 4.71 -0.15
N ALA A 79 17.42 3.49 -0.67
CA ALA A 79 18.66 2.73 -0.52
C ALA A 79 19.88 3.44 -1.16
N PHE A 80 19.72 3.95 -2.39
CA PHE A 80 20.78 4.71 -3.06
C PHE A 80 21.05 6.06 -2.42
N ASN A 81 20.08 6.74 -1.82
CA ASN A 81 20.33 7.93 -1.01
C ASN A 81 21.21 7.60 0.19
N GLN A 82 21.00 6.44 0.81
CA GLN A 82 21.84 6.02 1.92
C GLN A 82 23.24 5.64 1.45
N ALA A 83 23.39 4.99 0.29
CA ALA A 83 24.68 4.67 -0.31
C ALA A 83 25.44 5.93 -0.74
N GLU A 84 24.78 6.97 -1.23
CA GLU A 84 25.34 8.29 -1.53
C GLU A 84 25.87 8.97 -0.25
N LYS A 85 25.09 8.92 0.86
CA LYS A 85 25.53 9.44 2.17
C LYS A 85 26.74 8.70 2.76
N TRP A 86 26.87 7.42 2.47
CA TRP A 86 28.03 6.61 2.89
C TRP A 86 29.19 6.67 1.89
N GLU A 87 29.11 7.53 0.88
CA GLU A 87 30.15 7.72 -0.15
C GLU A 87 30.49 6.43 -0.94
N LEU A 88 29.58 5.46 -0.96
CA LEU A 88 29.72 4.24 -1.75
C LEU A 88 29.47 4.50 -3.25
N ILE A 89 28.68 5.52 -3.56
CA ILE A 89 28.38 6.02 -4.90
C ILE A 89 28.42 7.55 -4.88
N GLU A 90 28.81 8.17 -6.01
CA GLU A 90 28.90 9.63 -6.11
C GLU A 90 27.52 10.30 -6.21
N LYS A 91 26.58 9.66 -6.90
CA LYS A 91 25.22 10.20 -7.14
C LYS A 91 24.21 9.07 -7.14
N ASN A 92 23.03 9.35 -6.61
CA ASN A 92 21.92 8.39 -6.63
C ASN A 92 21.36 8.25 -8.06
N PRO A 93 21.47 7.08 -8.71
CA PRO A 93 21.00 6.87 -10.08
C PRO A 93 19.46 6.92 -10.19
N ALA A 94 18.75 6.62 -9.12
CA ALA A 94 17.28 6.63 -9.13
C ALA A 94 16.71 8.05 -9.22
N LYS A 95 17.47 9.10 -8.87
CA LYS A 95 17.03 10.51 -9.04
C LYS A 95 16.79 10.88 -10.49
N PHE A 96 17.47 10.20 -11.43
CA PHE A 96 17.43 10.52 -12.86
C PHE A 96 16.71 9.47 -13.70
N ALA A 97 16.29 8.36 -13.10
CA ALA A 97 15.59 7.30 -13.81
C ALA A 97 14.11 7.64 -14.01
N THR A 98 13.65 7.50 -15.24
CA THR A 98 12.25 7.75 -15.62
C THR A 98 11.38 6.54 -15.33
N LEU A 99 10.26 6.77 -14.66
CA LEU A 99 9.26 5.73 -14.39
C LEU A 99 8.32 5.53 -15.59
N PRO A 100 7.78 4.31 -15.78
CA PRO A 100 6.70 4.08 -16.73
C PRO A 100 5.50 4.98 -16.43
N LYS A 101 4.91 5.56 -17.49
CA LYS A 101 3.69 6.35 -17.35
C LYS A 101 2.56 5.49 -16.79
N TYR A 102 1.80 6.06 -15.88
CA TYR A 102 0.64 5.45 -15.29
C TYR A 102 -0.52 6.45 -15.28
N GLU A 103 -1.54 6.12 -16.03
CA GLU A 103 -2.81 6.81 -15.95
C GLU A 103 -3.64 6.14 -14.85
N MET A 104 -3.90 6.89 -13.80
CA MET A 104 -4.74 6.42 -12.71
C MET A 104 -6.17 6.35 -13.24
N LYS A 105 -6.71 5.13 -13.34
CA LYS A 105 -8.14 4.98 -13.62
C LYS A 105 -8.91 5.59 -12.47
N GLU A 106 -9.80 6.50 -12.77
CA GLU A 106 -10.78 6.98 -11.80
C GLU A 106 -11.55 5.78 -11.26
N ARG A 107 -11.73 5.77 -9.95
CA ARG A 107 -12.56 4.77 -9.30
C ARG A 107 -13.97 5.32 -9.26
N ASP A 108 -14.91 4.48 -9.61
CA ASP A 108 -16.33 4.79 -9.38
C ASP A 108 -16.53 4.97 -7.88
N ILE A 109 -16.92 6.17 -7.49
CA ILE A 109 -17.25 6.51 -6.11
C ILE A 109 -18.76 6.47 -6.03
N TRP A 110 -19.29 5.69 -5.12
CA TRP A 110 -20.71 5.65 -4.88
C TRP A 110 -21.21 7.00 -4.37
N ASP A 111 -22.31 7.45 -4.91
CA ASP A 111 -23.04 8.58 -4.36
C ASP A 111 -23.78 8.16 -3.08
N SER A 112 -24.32 9.14 -2.36
CA SER A 112 -25.03 8.90 -1.11
C SER A 112 -26.24 7.99 -1.29
N GLN A 113 -26.96 8.09 -2.40
CA GLN A 113 -28.15 7.29 -2.67
C GLN A 113 -27.78 5.82 -2.88
N THR A 114 -26.75 5.55 -3.69
CA THR A 114 -26.23 4.20 -3.92
C THR A 114 -25.71 3.57 -2.62
N LEU A 115 -25.03 4.37 -1.79
CA LEU A 115 -24.52 3.89 -0.49
C LEU A 115 -25.67 3.52 0.46
N PHE A 116 -26.67 4.39 0.63
CA PHE A 116 -27.82 4.11 1.49
C PHE A 116 -28.60 2.90 0.99
N HIS A 117 -28.82 2.79 -0.32
CA HIS A 117 -29.45 1.61 -0.90
C HIS A 117 -28.67 0.32 -0.62
N ALA A 118 -27.35 0.34 -0.74
CA ALA A 118 -26.50 -0.81 -0.42
C ALA A 118 -26.58 -1.20 1.07
N ILE A 119 -26.65 -0.21 1.98
CA ILE A 119 -26.81 -0.44 3.42
C ILE A 119 -28.19 -1.06 3.71
N ASP A 120 -29.24 -0.56 3.07
CA ASP A 120 -30.61 -1.08 3.26
C ASP A 120 -30.77 -2.52 2.75
N CYS A 121 -30.10 -2.84 1.63
CA CYS A 121 -30.09 -4.21 1.07
C CYS A 121 -29.16 -5.17 1.82
N CYS A 122 -28.39 -4.69 2.77
CA CYS A 122 -27.46 -5.53 3.53
C CYS A 122 -28.22 -6.36 4.58
N GLU A 123 -28.18 -7.69 4.46
CA GLU A 123 -28.82 -8.61 5.42
C GLU A 123 -27.98 -8.86 6.68
N ASP A 124 -26.64 -8.66 6.61
CA ASP A 124 -25.74 -8.86 7.72
C ASP A 124 -25.68 -7.58 8.59
N GLU A 125 -26.29 -7.64 9.77
CA GLU A 125 -26.32 -6.52 10.73
C GLU A 125 -24.93 -6.05 11.17
N ARG A 126 -23.94 -6.94 11.24
CA ARG A 126 -22.58 -6.56 11.59
C ARG A 126 -21.92 -5.77 10.46
N LEU A 127 -22.10 -6.22 9.22
CA LEU A 127 -21.61 -5.51 8.04
C LEU A 127 -22.31 -4.16 7.90
N LYS A 128 -23.62 -4.11 8.13
CA LYS A 128 -24.41 -2.87 8.14
C LYS A 128 -23.89 -1.86 9.15
N LEU A 129 -23.60 -2.32 10.38
CA LEU A 129 -22.99 -1.48 11.42
C LEU A 129 -21.60 -0.98 10.98
N CYS A 130 -20.76 -1.86 10.44
CA CYS A 130 -19.43 -1.49 9.94
C CYS A 130 -19.51 -0.44 8.83
N LEU A 131 -20.42 -0.58 7.87
CA LEU A 131 -20.64 0.40 6.80
C LEU A 131 -21.07 1.76 7.34
N ASN A 132 -22.02 1.78 8.28
CA ASN A 132 -22.48 3.00 8.93
C ASN A 132 -21.35 3.70 9.69
N LEU A 133 -20.56 2.98 10.48
CA LEU A 133 -19.42 3.54 11.21
C LEU A 133 -18.31 4.02 10.25
N ALA A 134 -17.99 3.26 9.21
CA ALA A 134 -17.00 3.67 8.22
C ALA A 134 -17.41 4.96 7.52
N PHE A 135 -18.69 5.08 7.17
CA PHE A 135 -19.23 6.27 6.50
C PHE A 135 -19.32 7.48 7.44
N SER A 136 -19.92 7.30 8.64
CA SER A 136 -20.15 8.40 9.56
C SER A 136 -18.87 8.94 10.22
N CYS A 137 -17.92 8.03 10.53
CA CYS A 137 -16.69 8.36 11.25
C CYS A 137 -15.45 8.38 10.37
N SER A 138 -15.58 8.07 9.08
CA SER A 138 -14.44 7.98 8.12
C SER A 138 -13.30 7.07 8.61
N LEU A 139 -13.64 5.99 9.31
CA LEU A 139 -12.69 5.04 9.86
C LEU A 139 -12.06 4.19 8.76
N ARG A 140 -10.73 3.98 8.86
CA ARG A 140 -10.08 2.96 8.04
C ARG A 140 -10.50 1.56 8.52
N ILE A 141 -10.51 0.59 7.61
CA ILE A 141 -10.90 -0.79 7.94
C ILE A 141 -10.16 -1.37 9.14
N GLY A 142 -8.87 -1.09 9.31
CA GLY A 142 -8.09 -1.52 10.46
C GLY A 142 -8.49 -0.82 11.77
N GLU A 143 -8.86 0.44 11.71
CA GLU A 143 -9.37 1.21 12.86
C GLU A 143 -10.77 0.71 13.25
N LEU A 144 -11.61 0.43 12.26
CA LEU A 144 -12.95 -0.11 12.46
C LEU A 144 -12.93 -1.49 13.12
N LEU A 145 -12.08 -2.40 12.63
CA LEU A 145 -11.97 -3.77 13.17
C LEU A 145 -11.25 -3.81 14.53
N GLY A 146 -10.46 -2.78 14.84
CA GLY A 146 -9.79 -2.63 16.15
C GLY A 146 -10.59 -1.83 17.17
N LEU A 147 -11.82 -1.40 16.84
CA LEU A 147 -12.66 -0.63 17.74
C LEU A 147 -13.13 -1.49 18.90
N THR A 148 -12.89 -1.04 20.12
CA THR A 148 -13.30 -1.68 21.38
C THR A 148 -14.20 -0.74 22.19
N TRP A 149 -14.96 -1.27 23.14
CA TRP A 149 -15.93 -0.49 23.91
C TRP A 149 -15.31 0.62 24.77
N ASP A 150 -14.06 0.46 25.19
CA ASP A 150 -13.29 1.47 25.90
C ASP A 150 -12.91 2.67 25.02
N CYS A 151 -13.02 2.53 23.68
CA CYS A 151 -12.79 3.61 22.73
C CYS A 151 -14.08 4.33 22.32
N VAL A 152 -15.25 3.92 22.82
CA VAL A 152 -16.56 4.46 22.42
C VAL A 152 -17.26 5.06 23.64
N ASP A 153 -17.48 6.37 23.59
CA ASP A 153 -18.28 7.06 24.60
C ASP A 153 -19.75 7.11 24.18
N ILE A 154 -20.59 6.39 24.91
CA ILE A 154 -22.06 6.32 24.76
C ILE A 154 -22.78 6.91 25.97
N SER A 155 -22.14 7.83 26.72
CA SER A 155 -22.80 8.53 27.82
C SER A 155 -24.03 9.34 27.34
N GLU A 156 -25.01 9.53 28.21
CA GLU A 156 -26.22 10.33 27.89
C GLU A 156 -25.85 11.72 27.42
N GLU A 157 -24.80 12.31 27.98
CA GLU A 157 -24.29 13.63 27.62
C GLU A 157 -23.72 13.62 26.17
N SER A 158 -22.97 12.63 25.81
CA SER A 158 -22.40 12.47 24.45
C SER A 158 -23.47 12.20 23.41
N ILE A 159 -24.47 11.37 23.75
CA ILE A 159 -25.63 11.09 22.89
C ILE A 159 -26.47 12.36 22.70
N ALA A 160 -26.77 13.09 23.77
CA ALA A 160 -27.54 14.35 23.72
C ALA A 160 -26.82 15.42 22.90
N ALA A 161 -25.49 15.46 22.94
CA ALA A 161 -24.68 16.39 22.18
C ALA A 161 -24.52 15.97 20.69
N GLY A 162 -25.04 14.81 20.27
CA GLY A 162 -24.88 14.26 18.92
C GLY A 162 -23.42 13.94 18.58
N LYS A 163 -22.57 13.70 19.58
CA LYS A 163 -21.14 13.45 19.41
C LYS A 163 -20.80 12.04 19.88
N ALA A 164 -20.41 11.17 18.98
CA ALA A 164 -19.70 9.96 19.36
C ALA A 164 -18.20 10.26 19.39
N HIS A 165 -17.58 10.23 20.57
CA HIS A 165 -16.13 10.37 20.69
C HIS A 165 -15.46 9.02 20.53
N ILE A 166 -14.74 8.83 19.41
CA ILE A 166 -13.80 7.72 19.23
C ILE A 166 -12.43 8.24 19.66
N VAL A 167 -11.96 7.78 20.82
CA VAL A 167 -10.62 8.10 21.30
C VAL A 167 -9.64 7.16 20.60
N LYS A 168 -8.77 7.69 19.74
CA LYS A 168 -7.66 6.92 19.16
C LYS A 168 -6.62 6.68 20.25
N THR A 169 -6.41 5.44 20.62
CA THR A 169 -5.24 4.99 21.37
C THR A 169 -4.10 4.64 20.42
#